data_e30166667280826ace27e399cf2278ae
#
_entry.id   e30166667280826ace27e399cf2278ae
#
_cell.length_a   1.000
_cell.length_b   1.000
_cell.length_c   1.000
_cell.angle_alpha   90.00
_cell.angle_beta   90.00
_cell.angle_gamma   90.00
#
_symmetry.space_group_name_H-M   'P 1'
#
loop_
_entity.id
_entity.type
_entity.pdbx_description
1 polymer ?
#
loop_
_entity_poly.entity_id
_entity_poly.type
_entity_poly.pdbx_seq_one_letter_code
_entity_poly.pdbx_strand_id
1 'polypeptide(L)'
;VPKHSFKTALKSGIHHIGIWKSIAGNSVPELLATCGFDWVLIDTEHAPIEAVEIQSSLQSMAAYENVSAVVRPAANDPILIKRILDMGALTLLLPYIQSAEEAKDAVSYVTYGPNGLRGMAGMTRATRYGMVDNYFERASEEICLLVQVETIEAIEQLDEIALTPGIDGVFIGPADLSASMGYPGEINHPEVVKVIMNAISKLNSLNVPSGILTLDFDSAKRYINAGTSFTAVGVDMVLLAESTRNLRKQFT
;
A
#
# COMPACT_ATOMS: atom_id res chain seq x y z
N VAL A 1 -6.58 9.35 17.62
CA VAL A 1 -5.49 8.76 16.84
C VAL A 1 -5.57 7.25 17.10
N PRO A 2 -5.61 6.39 16.07
CA PRO A 2 -5.56 4.94 16.27
C PRO A 2 -4.29 4.58 17.04
N LYS A 3 -4.39 3.74 18.07
CA LYS A 3 -3.25 3.30 18.89
C LYS A 3 -2.18 2.51 18.09
N HIS A 4 -2.52 2.04 16.90
CA HIS A 4 -1.64 1.28 16.02
C HIS A 4 -1.71 1.87 14.61
N SER A 5 -0.84 2.83 14.31
CA SER A 5 -0.64 3.24 12.93
C SER A 5 0.24 2.21 12.20
N PHE A 6 -0.03 1.94 10.94
CA PHE A 6 0.81 1.07 10.12
C PHE A 6 2.28 1.54 10.10
N LYS A 7 2.49 2.84 10.11
CA LYS A 7 3.82 3.46 10.26
C LYS A 7 4.57 2.99 11.50
N THR A 8 3.88 2.88 12.65
CA THR A 8 4.48 2.37 13.89
C THR A 8 4.71 0.87 13.82
N ALA A 9 3.76 0.14 13.21
CA ALA A 9 3.85 -1.30 13.01
C ALA A 9 5.08 -1.68 12.17
N LEU A 10 5.34 -1.01 11.07
CA LEU A 10 6.52 -1.25 10.22
C LEU A 10 7.85 -1.11 10.98
N LYS A 11 7.89 -0.28 12.02
CA LYS A 11 9.09 -0.07 12.86
C LYS A 11 9.26 -1.12 13.95
N SER A 12 8.27 -1.99 14.17
CA SER A 12 8.29 -3.00 15.25
C SER A 12 9.22 -4.18 14.97
N GLY A 13 9.65 -4.36 13.72
CA GLY A 13 10.38 -5.54 13.26
C GLY A 13 9.54 -6.81 13.16
N ILE A 14 8.22 -6.72 13.37
CA ILE A 14 7.27 -7.81 13.19
C ILE A 14 6.78 -7.77 11.74
N HIS A 15 6.69 -8.93 11.11
CA HIS A 15 6.15 -9.07 9.77
C HIS A 15 4.62 -8.93 9.78
N HIS A 16 4.06 -8.21 8.82
CA HIS A 16 2.62 -7.93 8.72
C HIS A 16 2.02 -8.59 7.47
N ILE A 17 0.94 -9.36 7.67
CA ILE A 17 0.20 -10.03 6.59
C ILE A 17 -1.00 -9.17 6.18
N GLY A 18 -1.14 -8.95 4.89
CA GLY A 18 -2.24 -8.14 4.33
C GLY A 18 -2.98 -8.80 3.19
N ILE A 19 -4.03 -8.11 2.77
CA ILE A 19 -4.87 -8.53 1.64
C ILE A 19 -5.27 -7.32 0.79
N TRP A 20 -5.46 -7.54 -0.51
CA TRP A 20 -5.93 -6.54 -1.48
C TRP A 20 -7.45 -6.54 -1.58
N LYS A 21 -8.06 -5.37 -1.50
CA LYS A 21 -9.49 -5.15 -1.71
C LYS A 21 -9.69 -4.45 -3.06
N SER A 22 -10.27 -5.17 -4.02
CA SER A 22 -10.58 -4.72 -5.38
C SER A 22 -12.08 -4.73 -5.68
N ILE A 23 -12.88 -5.47 -4.91
CA ILE A 23 -14.34 -5.51 -5.10
C ILE A 23 -14.95 -4.24 -4.51
N ALA A 24 -15.76 -3.53 -5.30
CA ALA A 24 -16.50 -2.36 -4.85
C ALA A 24 -17.54 -2.72 -3.77
N GLY A 25 -17.95 -1.73 -2.98
CA GLY A 25 -18.95 -1.88 -1.91
C GLY A 25 -18.36 -1.90 -0.50
N ASN A 26 -19.23 -1.75 0.50
CA ASN A 26 -18.87 -1.48 1.89
C ASN A 26 -18.73 -2.75 2.74
N SER A 27 -19.38 -3.85 2.34
CA SER A 27 -19.36 -5.10 3.13
C SER A 27 -18.02 -5.83 3.01
N VAL A 28 -17.32 -5.70 1.87
CA VAL A 28 -16.05 -6.39 1.66
C VAL A 28 -14.95 -5.90 2.59
N PRO A 29 -14.67 -4.58 2.73
CA PRO A 29 -13.63 -4.13 3.65
C PRO A 29 -13.95 -4.46 5.11
N GLU A 30 -15.23 -4.45 5.51
CA GLU A 30 -15.65 -4.88 6.85
C GLU A 30 -15.38 -6.38 7.05
N LEU A 31 -15.77 -7.24 6.10
CA LEU A 31 -15.50 -8.67 6.14
C LEU A 31 -13.99 -8.94 6.25
N LEU A 32 -13.17 -8.32 5.41
CA LEU A 32 -11.72 -8.50 5.41
C LEU A 32 -11.09 -8.07 6.74
N ALA A 33 -11.61 -7.00 7.36
CA ALA A 33 -11.15 -6.53 8.66
C ALA A 33 -11.40 -7.54 9.80
N THR A 34 -12.37 -8.47 9.64
CA THR A 34 -12.65 -9.54 10.61
C THR A 34 -11.81 -10.80 10.39
N CYS A 35 -11.10 -10.91 9.27
CA CYS A 35 -10.38 -12.13 8.89
C CYS A 35 -8.99 -12.28 9.54
N GLY A 36 -8.57 -11.34 10.37
CA GLY A 36 -7.29 -11.41 11.10
C GLY A 36 -6.08 -10.94 10.31
N PHE A 37 -6.27 -10.21 9.20
CA PHE A 37 -5.19 -9.53 8.51
C PHE A 37 -4.73 -8.29 9.27
N ASP A 38 -3.42 -8.00 9.25
CA ASP A 38 -2.84 -6.82 9.89
C ASP A 38 -3.15 -5.54 9.10
N TRP A 39 -3.34 -5.68 7.78
CA TRP A 39 -3.67 -4.56 6.90
C TRP A 39 -4.50 -5.00 5.68
N VAL A 40 -5.30 -4.07 5.19
CA VAL A 40 -6.10 -4.23 3.97
C VAL A 40 -5.80 -3.06 3.05
N LEU A 41 -5.41 -3.35 1.81
CA LEU A 41 -5.24 -2.32 0.80
C LEU A 41 -6.53 -2.11 0.02
N ILE A 42 -6.96 -0.86 -0.06
CA ILE A 42 -8.06 -0.38 -0.89
C ILE A 42 -7.45 0.11 -2.20
N ASP A 43 -7.70 -0.63 -3.27
CA ASP A 43 -7.11 -0.36 -4.57
C ASP A 43 -8.00 0.56 -5.40
N THR A 44 -7.45 1.69 -5.85
CA THR A 44 -8.14 2.61 -6.77
C THR A 44 -7.39 2.81 -8.08
N GLU A 45 -6.31 2.07 -8.28
CA GLU A 45 -5.56 2.05 -9.52
C GLU A 45 -6.15 1.04 -10.52
N HIS A 46 -6.30 -0.22 -10.10
CA HIS A 46 -6.79 -1.31 -10.95
C HIS A 46 -8.19 -1.82 -10.59
N ALA A 47 -8.89 -1.12 -9.70
CA ALA A 47 -10.27 -1.46 -9.34
C ALA A 47 -11.20 -0.26 -9.53
N PRO A 48 -12.50 -0.49 -9.84
CA PRO A 48 -13.47 0.59 -10.04
C PRO A 48 -13.96 1.14 -8.70
N ILE A 49 -13.02 1.66 -7.90
CA ILE A 49 -13.26 2.20 -6.56
C ILE A 49 -13.01 3.71 -6.58
N GLU A 50 -14.06 4.47 -6.32
CA GLU A 50 -14.06 5.91 -6.35
C GLU A 50 -14.07 6.53 -4.94
N ALA A 51 -13.96 7.85 -4.86
CA ALA A 51 -13.83 8.61 -3.61
C ALA A 51 -14.88 8.23 -2.54
N VAL A 52 -16.15 8.05 -2.91
CA VAL A 52 -17.22 7.67 -1.97
C VAL A 52 -16.98 6.30 -1.36
N GLU A 53 -16.49 5.36 -2.16
CA GLU A 53 -16.21 4.00 -1.72
C GLU A 53 -14.93 3.90 -0.89
N ILE A 54 -13.91 4.74 -1.18
CA ILE A 54 -12.74 4.88 -0.31
C ILE A 54 -13.19 5.32 1.08
N GLN A 55 -13.98 6.39 1.16
CA GLN A 55 -14.47 6.91 2.44
C GLN A 55 -15.30 5.88 3.20
N SER A 56 -16.21 5.18 2.51
CA SER A 56 -17.04 4.14 3.11
C SER A 56 -16.21 2.95 3.60
N SER A 57 -15.19 2.54 2.86
CA SER A 57 -14.26 1.49 3.26
C SER A 57 -13.47 1.88 4.51
N LEU A 58 -12.94 3.11 4.55
CA LEU A 58 -12.27 3.65 5.73
C LEU A 58 -13.18 3.75 6.95
N GLN A 59 -14.48 4.03 6.75
CA GLN A 59 -15.47 4.06 7.82
C GLN A 59 -15.79 2.66 8.35
N SER A 60 -15.99 1.68 7.47
CA SER A 60 -16.25 0.29 7.84
C SER A 60 -15.09 -0.30 8.65
N MET A 61 -13.86 -0.08 8.20
CA MET A 61 -12.67 -0.60 8.87
C MET A 61 -12.35 0.12 10.19
N ALA A 62 -12.82 1.34 10.39
CA ALA A 62 -12.54 2.13 11.61
C ALA A 62 -13.09 1.51 12.90
N ALA A 63 -14.01 0.54 12.81
CA ALA A 63 -14.53 -0.21 13.95
C ALA A 63 -13.57 -1.32 14.44
N TYR A 64 -12.53 -1.65 13.66
CA TYR A 64 -11.61 -2.75 13.90
C TYR A 64 -10.21 -2.21 14.22
N GLU A 65 -9.79 -2.28 15.47
CA GLU A 65 -8.55 -1.63 15.95
C GLU A 65 -7.27 -2.35 15.48
N ASN A 66 -7.36 -3.63 15.13
CA ASN A 66 -6.19 -4.48 14.83
C ASN A 66 -5.84 -4.54 13.34
N VAL A 67 -6.55 -3.81 12.49
CA VAL A 67 -6.32 -3.80 11.04
C VAL A 67 -6.07 -2.38 10.55
N SER A 68 -5.05 -2.20 9.74
CA SER A 68 -4.71 -0.93 9.11
C SER A 68 -5.26 -0.85 7.69
N ALA A 69 -5.91 0.27 7.36
CA ALA A 69 -6.30 0.57 5.97
C ALA A 69 -5.12 1.23 5.24
N VAL A 70 -4.73 0.67 4.12
CA VAL A 70 -3.79 1.24 3.15
C VAL A 70 -4.57 1.63 1.90
N VAL A 71 -4.39 2.82 1.36
CA VAL A 71 -5.06 3.22 0.11
C VAL A 71 -4.03 3.39 -0.99
N ARG A 72 -4.26 2.73 -2.13
CA ARG A 72 -3.49 2.97 -3.35
C ARG A 72 -4.27 3.91 -4.25
N PRO A 73 -3.85 5.18 -4.41
CA PRO A 73 -4.44 6.09 -5.41
C PRO A 73 -4.13 5.59 -6.83
N ALA A 74 -4.90 6.07 -7.80
CA ALA A 74 -4.71 5.70 -9.21
C ALA A 74 -3.40 6.22 -9.82
N ALA A 75 -2.77 7.21 -9.21
CA ALA A 75 -1.50 7.79 -9.65
C ALA A 75 -0.84 8.58 -8.52
N ASN A 76 0.44 8.90 -8.69
CA ASN A 76 1.14 9.91 -7.88
C ASN A 76 0.68 11.33 -8.28
N ASP A 77 -0.55 11.66 -7.92
CA ASP A 77 -1.21 12.92 -8.26
C ASP A 77 -1.60 13.71 -7.00
N PRO A 78 -1.22 15.01 -6.88
CA PRO A 78 -1.46 15.79 -5.68
C PRO A 78 -2.95 15.99 -5.37
N ILE A 79 -3.84 15.96 -6.36
CA ILE A 79 -5.28 16.13 -6.17
C ILE A 79 -5.88 14.84 -5.60
N LEU A 80 -5.52 13.68 -6.15
CA LEU A 80 -5.97 12.38 -5.66
C LEU A 80 -5.46 12.14 -4.23
N ILE A 81 -4.18 12.36 -3.99
CA ILE A 81 -3.54 12.20 -2.67
C ILE A 81 -4.21 13.07 -1.62
N LYS A 82 -4.37 14.37 -1.90
CA LYS A 82 -5.05 15.30 -0.99
C LYS A 82 -6.46 14.83 -0.62
N ARG A 83 -7.26 14.43 -1.62
CA ARG A 83 -8.64 13.98 -1.39
C ARG A 83 -8.69 12.73 -0.52
N ILE A 84 -7.81 11.75 -0.76
CA ILE A 84 -7.74 10.50 0.01
C ILE A 84 -7.31 10.80 1.46
N LEU A 85 -6.32 11.66 1.66
CA LEU A 85 -5.90 12.07 2.99
C LEU A 85 -7.01 12.82 3.75
N ASP A 86 -7.78 13.69 3.07
CA ASP A 86 -8.90 14.42 3.69
C ASP A 86 -10.05 13.48 4.07
N MET A 87 -10.22 12.34 3.40
CA MET A 87 -11.13 11.26 3.82
C MET A 87 -10.62 10.49 5.04
N GLY A 88 -9.42 10.81 5.54
CA GLY A 88 -8.85 10.25 6.76
C GLY A 88 -8.04 8.96 6.55
N ALA A 89 -7.54 8.69 5.35
CA ALA A 89 -6.50 7.69 5.15
C ALA A 89 -5.23 8.13 5.89
N LEU A 90 -4.57 7.18 6.56
CA LEU A 90 -3.30 7.41 7.26
C LEU A 90 -2.13 6.72 6.56
N THR A 91 -2.40 5.78 5.67
CA THR A 91 -1.37 5.07 4.91
C THR A 91 -1.71 5.10 3.43
N LEU A 92 -0.77 5.55 2.63
CA LEU A 92 -0.84 5.54 1.17
C LEU A 92 0.23 4.62 0.60
N LEU A 93 -0.12 3.92 -0.48
CA LEU A 93 0.82 3.22 -1.36
C LEU A 93 0.76 3.90 -2.73
N LEU A 94 1.76 4.71 -3.06
CA LEU A 94 1.78 5.44 -4.33
C LEU A 94 2.38 4.57 -5.44
N PRO A 95 1.63 4.31 -6.52
CA PRO A 95 2.07 3.44 -7.58
C PRO A 95 3.10 4.13 -8.49
N TYR A 96 3.86 3.32 -9.20
CA TYR A 96 4.68 3.69 -10.34
C TYR A 96 5.69 4.80 -10.06
N ILE A 97 6.40 4.72 -8.93
CA ILE A 97 7.48 5.65 -8.59
C ILE A 97 8.78 5.18 -9.26
N GLN A 98 9.29 6.00 -10.18
CA GLN A 98 10.38 5.65 -11.07
C GLN A 98 11.72 6.28 -10.67
N SER A 99 11.69 7.35 -9.86
CA SER A 99 12.88 8.12 -9.54
C SER A 99 12.81 8.72 -8.12
N ALA A 100 13.98 9.13 -7.61
CA ALA A 100 14.06 9.90 -6.37
C ALA A 100 13.35 11.27 -6.47
N GLU A 101 13.23 11.83 -7.67
CA GLU A 101 12.47 13.07 -7.88
C GLU A 101 10.98 12.83 -7.69
N GLU A 102 10.42 11.80 -8.30
CA GLU A 102 9.02 11.41 -8.10
C GLU A 102 8.73 11.00 -6.65
N ALA A 103 9.70 10.38 -5.96
CA ALA A 103 9.58 10.09 -4.53
C ALA A 103 9.54 11.37 -3.68
N LYS A 104 10.33 12.40 -4.02
CA LYS A 104 10.28 13.73 -3.36
C LYS A 104 8.95 14.43 -3.64
N ASP A 105 8.44 14.35 -4.85
CA ASP A 105 7.13 14.86 -5.20
C ASP A 105 6.04 14.19 -4.36
N ALA A 106 6.09 12.87 -4.24
CA ALA A 106 5.18 12.11 -3.39
C ALA A 106 5.19 12.60 -1.93
N VAL A 107 6.37 12.83 -1.35
CA VAL A 107 6.52 13.40 0.00
C VAL A 107 5.93 14.82 0.06
N SER A 108 6.18 15.64 -0.96
CA SER A 108 5.64 17.00 -1.04
C SER A 108 4.11 17.01 -1.09
N TYR A 109 3.47 16.05 -1.78
CA TYR A 109 2.02 15.95 -1.92
C TYR A 109 1.30 15.51 -0.64
N VAL A 110 1.98 14.83 0.27
CA VAL A 110 1.41 14.44 1.59
C VAL A 110 1.71 15.46 2.69
N THR A 111 2.62 16.41 2.45
CA THR A 111 3.13 17.36 3.42
C THR A 111 2.48 18.74 3.24
N TYR A 112 2.06 19.37 4.34
CA TYR A 112 1.53 20.75 4.29
C TYR A 112 2.65 21.78 4.07
N GLY A 113 2.28 22.92 3.49
CA GLY A 113 3.19 24.05 3.38
C GLY A 113 3.70 24.54 4.76
N PRO A 114 4.93 25.13 4.82
CA PRO A 114 5.77 25.55 3.70
C PRO A 114 6.65 24.41 3.10
N ASN A 115 6.69 23.23 3.73
CA ASN A 115 7.60 22.12 3.35
C ASN A 115 7.00 21.20 2.28
N GLY A 116 5.75 21.40 1.88
CA GLY A 116 5.08 20.59 0.88
C GLY A 116 3.93 21.34 0.18
N LEU A 117 3.18 20.61 -0.64
CA LEU A 117 2.14 21.12 -1.53
C LEU A 117 0.71 20.65 -1.15
N ARG A 118 0.56 19.88 -0.06
CA ARG A 118 -0.77 19.41 0.36
C ARG A 118 -1.69 20.62 0.66
N GLY A 119 -2.83 20.69 -0.04
CA GLY A 119 -3.84 21.73 0.24
C GLY A 119 -4.52 21.51 1.59
N MET A 120 -4.89 22.60 2.28
CA MET A 120 -5.46 22.59 3.62
C MET A 120 -6.97 22.71 3.61
N ALA A 121 -7.67 21.90 4.44
CA ALA A 121 -9.08 22.06 4.75
C ALA A 121 -9.33 21.64 6.22
N GLY A 122 -9.91 22.53 7.01
CA GLY A 122 -10.08 22.34 8.46
C GLY A 122 -11.26 21.44 8.86
N MET A 123 -12.26 21.28 7.98
CA MET A 123 -13.50 20.55 8.28
C MET A 123 -13.61 19.25 7.47
N THR A 124 -12.59 18.40 7.58
CA THR A 124 -12.53 17.11 6.90
C THR A 124 -12.62 15.94 7.90
N ARG A 125 -12.81 14.72 7.40
CA ARG A 125 -12.77 13.52 8.23
C ARG A 125 -11.39 13.31 8.87
N ALA A 126 -10.32 13.69 8.19
CA ALA A 126 -8.95 13.63 8.72
C ALA A 126 -8.79 14.43 10.03
N THR A 127 -9.38 15.63 10.09
CA THR A 127 -9.37 16.48 11.28
C THR A 127 -10.47 16.12 12.29
N ARG A 128 -11.22 15.04 12.06
CA ARG A 128 -12.47 14.73 12.76
C ARG A 128 -13.41 15.95 12.82
N TYR A 129 -13.57 16.59 11.65
CA TYR A 129 -14.40 17.79 11.49
C TYR A 129 -13.99 18.93 12.45
N GLY A 130 -12.70 19.16 12.56
CA GLY A 130 -12.11 20.21 13.38
C GLY A 130 -11.91 19.88 14.87
N MET A 131 -12.12 18.61 15.27
CA MET A 131 -12.01 18.18 16.66
C MET A 131 -10.60 17.68 17.06
N VAL A 132 -9.66 17.57 16.11
CA VAL A 132 -8.27 17.16 16.39
C VAL A 132 -7.42 18.41 16.58
N ASP A 133 -6.95 18.63 17.80
CA ASP A 133 -6.04 19.73 18.10
C ASP A 133 -4.70 19.55 17.38
N ASN A 134 -4.16 20.65 16.87
CA ASN A 134 -2.86 20.73 16.21
C ASN A 134 -2.67 19.72 15.08
N TYR A 135 -3.77 19.33 14.37
CA TYR A 135 -3.74 18.33 13.32
C TYR A 135 -2.71 18.66 12.24
N PHE A 136 -2.66 19.92 11.78
CA PHE A 136 -1.80 20.31 10.66
C PHE A 136 -0.31 20.24 11.01
N GLU A 137 0.06 20.45 12.25
CA GLU A 137 1.44 20.35 12.74
C GLU A 137 1.90 18.89 12.84
N ARG A 138 0.96 17.98 13.14
CA ARG A 138 1.24 16.57 13.43
C ARG A 138 0.97 15.62 12.26
N ALA A 139 0.28 16.08 11.22
CA ALA A 139 -0.19 15.22 10.14
C ALA A 139 0.93 14.40 9.46
N SER A 140 2.10 15.02 9.23
CA SER A 140 3.25 14.34 8.62
C SER A 140 3.87 13.24 9.50
N GLU A 141 3.72 13.33 10.82
CA GLU A 141 4.18 12.32 11.75
C GLU A 141 3.29 11.06 11.72
N GLU A 142 1.98 11.25 11.44
CA GLU A 142 0.97 10.20 11.47
C GLU A 142 0.79 9.51 10.11
N ILE A 143 1.04 10.22 9.00
CA ILE A 143 0.92 9.65 7.65
C ILE A 143 2.08 8.69 7.39
N CYS A 144 1.73 7.48 6.96
CA CYS A 144 2.65 6.47 6.43
C CYS A 144 2.65 6.55 4.90
N LEU A 145 3.79 6.86 4.32
CA LEU A 145 3.96 6.96 2.88
C LEU A 145 4.80 5.79 2.36
N LEU A 146 4.15 4.93 1.60
CA LEU A 146 4.77 3.83 0.88
C LEU A 146 4.83 4.17 -0.60
N VAL A 147 5.90 3.79 -1.27
CA VAL A 147 6.09 3.95 -2.71
C VAL A 147 6.26 2.60 -3.39
N GLN A 148 5.66 2.44 -4.57
CA GLN A 148 5.73 1.19 -5.33
C GLN A 148 6.75 1.33 -6.46
N VAL A 149 7.74 0.44 -6.46
CA VAL A 149 8.75 0.28 -7.52
C VAL A 149 8.43 -0.97 -8.32
N GLU A 150 8.32 -0.83 -9.62
CA GLU A 150 7.74 -1.88 -10.47
C GLU A 150 8.25 -1.87 -11.91
N THR A 151 9.39 -1.22 -12.14
CA THR A 151 10.10 -1.25 -13.41
C THR A 151 11.59 -1.43 -13.18
N ILE A 152 12.32 -1.81 -14.23
CA ILE A 152 13.78 -1.94 -14.15
C ILE A 152 14.42 -0.60 -13.83
N GLU A 153 13.93 0.47 -14.41
CA GLU A 153 14.42 1.84 -14.18
C GLU A 153 14.26 2.24 -12.70
N ALA A 154 13.12 1.90 -12.08
CA ALA A 154 12.89 2.15 -10.66
C ALA A 154 13.80 1.27 -9.76
N ILE A 155 14.02 0.01 -10.15
CA ILE A 155 14.94 -0.89 -9.43
C ILE A 155 16.38 -0.39 -9.49
N GLU A 156 16.82 0.17 -10.61
CA GLU A 156 18.16 0.78 -10.73
C GLU A 156 18.33 2.00 -9.83
N GLN A 157 17.25 2.73 -9.52
CA GLN A 157 17.23 3.88 -8.62
C GLN A 157 16.73 3.55 -7.20
N LEU A 158 16.63 2.28 -6.84
CA LEU A 158 16.01 1.81 -5.59
C LEU A 158 16.57 2.48 -4.35
N ASP A 159 17.89 2.67 -4.27
CA ASP A 159 18.56 3.28 -3.11
C ASP A 159 18.12 4.73 -2.93
N GLU A 160 18.12 5.49 -4.01
CA GLU A 160 17.79 6.91 -4.00
C GLU A 160 16.30 7.12 -3.69
N ILE A 161 15.44 6.27 -4.23
CA ILE A 161 14.00 6.26 -3.93
C ILE A 161 13.79 5.92 -2.45
N ALA A 162 14.37 4.81 -1.98
CA ALA A 162 14.16 4.28 -0.64
C ALA A 162 14.69 5.21 0.47
N LEU A 163 15.78 5.92 0.21
CA LEU A 163 16.39 6.85 1.16
C LEU A 163 15.85 8.27 1.06
N THR A 164 14.85 8.53 0.21
CA THR A 164 14.20 9.84 0.14
C THR A 164 13.53 10.16 1.49
N PRO A 165 13.91 11.26 2.17
CA PRO A 165 13.34 11.60 3.46
C PRO A 165 11.81 11.77 3.39
N GLY A 166 11.08 11.05 4.23
CA GLY A 166 9.61 11.05 4.27
C GLY A 166 8.98 9.79 3.67
N ILE A 167 9.75 8.91 3.01
CA ILE A 167 9.32 7.57 2.62
C ILE A 167 9.44 6.63 3.83
N ASP A 168 8.38 5.90 4.14
CA ASP A 168 8.31 4.96 5.25
C ASP A 168 8.52 3.50 4.85
N GLY A 169 8.45 3.19 3.55
CA GLY A 169 8.72 1.86 3.01
C GLY A 169 8.55 1.79 1.50
N VAL A 170 9.08 0.73 0.92
CA VAL A 170 9.03 0.46 -0.53
C VAL A 170 8.28 -0.83 -0.79
N PHE A 171 7.33 -0.78 -1.71
CA PHE A 171 6.59 -1.93 -2.19
C PHE A 171 7.09 -2.33 -3.58
N ILE A 172 7.36 -3.61 -3.78
CA ILE A 172 7.79 -4.15 -5.07
C ILE A 172 6.56 -4.67 -5.80
N GLY A 173 6.29 -4.17 -7.01
CA GLY A 173 5.17 -4.58 -7.87
C GLY A 173 5.61 -5.69 -8.86
N PRO A 174 5.35 -7.00 -8.59
CA PRO A 174 5.89 -8.08 -9.43
C PRO A 174 5.30 -8.12 -10.84
N ALA A 175 4.04 -7.71 -11.01
CA ALA A 175 3.33 -7.79 -12.30
C ALA A 175 3.98 -6.85 -13.34
N ASP A 176 4.04 -5.57 -13.02
CA ASP A 176 4.63 -4.55 -13.91
C ASP A 176 6.14 -4.71 -14.03
N LEU A 177 6.83 -5.12 -12.95
CA LEU A 177 8.24 -5.45 -13.00
C LEU A 177 8.51 -6.58 -14.00
N SER A 178 7.70 -7.66 -13.98
CA SER A 178 7.83 -8.75 -14.93
C SER A 178 7.65 -8.28 -16.38
N ALA A 179 6.67 -7.40 -16.61
CA ALA A 179 6.43 -6.82 -17.93
C ALA A 179 7.59 -5.91 -18.38
N SER A 180 8.10 -5.05 -17.49
CA SER A 180 9.26 -4.20 -17.73
C SER A 180 10.51 -5.01 -18.09
N MET A 181 10.67 -6.19 -17.51
CA MET A 181 11.77 -7.12 -17.80
C MET A 181 11.58 -7.93 -19.07
N GLY A 182 10.45 -7.80 -19.79
CA GLY A 182 10.14 -8.57 -21.00
C GLY A 182 9.50 -9.94 -20.73
N TYR A 183 9.00 -10.18 -19.49
CA TYR A 183 8.31 -11.40 -19.07
C TYR A 183 6.86 -11.11 -18.63
N PRO A 184 6.01 -10.49 -19.46
CA PRO A 184 4.68 -10.05 -19.05
C PRO A 184 3.81 -11.20 -18.53
N GLY A 185 3.36 -11.07 -17.27
CA GLY A 185 2.55 -12.08 -16.60
C GLY A 185 3.34 -13.25 -15.97
N GLU A 186 4.65 -13.35 -16.22
CA GLU A 186 5.51 -14.42 -15.68
C GLU A 186 6.19 -13.97 -14.37
N ILE A 187 5.41 -13.60 -13.37
CA ILE A 187 5.93 -13.08 -12.07
C ILE A 187 6.86 -14.08 -11.34
N ASN A 188 6.76 -15.37 -11.67
CA ASN A 188 7.61 -16.43 -11.13
C ASN A 188 8.79 -16.80 -12.04
N HIS A 189 9.03 -16.04 -13.13
CA HIS A 189 10.21 -16.26 -13.97
C HIS A 189 11.49 -16.13 -13.13
N PRO A 190 12.49 -17.03 -13.27
CA PRO A 190 13.67 -17.02 -12.41
C PRO A 190 14.42 -15.68 -12.36
N GLU A 191 14.53 -14.98 -13.48
CA GLU A 191 15.16 -13.64 -13.51
C GLU A 191 14.34 -12.58 -12.78
N VAL A 192 13.01 -12.62 -12.88
CA VAL A 192 12.11 -11.70 -12.13
C VAL A 192 12.25 -11.96 -10.63
N VAL A 193 12.16 -13.23 -10.22
CA VAL A 193 12.34 -13.60 -8.79
C VAL A 193 13.71 -13.17 -8.27
N LYS A 194 14.76 -13.32 -9.05
CA LYS A 194 16.11 -12.89 -8.69
C LYS A 194 16.20 -11.38 -8.47
N VAL A 195 15.59 -10.59 -9.34
CA VAL A 195 15.55 -9.12 -9.18
C VAL A 195 14.79 -8.74 -7.91
N ILE A 196 13.61 -9.34 -7.67
CA ILE A 196 12.83 -9.13 -6.45
C ILE A 196 13.63 -9.48 -5.19
N MET A 197 14.28 -10.63 -5.16
CA MET A 197 15.10 -11.08 -4.02
C MET A 197 16.26 -10.13 -3.75
N ASN A 198 16.92 -9.62 -4.80
CA ASN A 198 17.99 -8.63 -4.68
C ASN A 198 17.46 -7.30 -4.14
N ALA A 199 16.29 -6.85 -4.62
CA ALA A 199 15.65 -5.61 -4.13
C ALA A 199 15.28 -5.73 -2.63
N ILE A 200 14.71 -6.85 -2.19
CA ILE A 200 14.40 -7.11 -0.77
C ILE A 200 15.69 -7.08 0.06
N SER A 201 16.73 -7.80 -0.37
CA SER A 201 18.03 -7.82 0.32
C SER A 201 18.65 -6.42 0.43
N LYS A 202 18.52 -5.63 -0.62
CA LYS A 202 19.04 -4.26 -0.66
C LYS A 202 18.27 -3.35 0.32
N LEU A 203 16.93 -3.38 0.29
CA LEU A 203 16.10 -2.61 1.22
C LEU A 203 16.36 -2.98 2.68
N ASN A 204 16.56 -4.27 2.96
CA ASN A 204 16.95 -4.73 4.31
C ASN A 204 18.31 -4.14 4.73
N SER A 205 19.29 -4.09 3.83
CA SER A 205 20.61 -3.50 4.12
C SER A 205 20.56 -2.00 4.41
N LEU A 206 19.54 -1.31 3.85
CA LEU A 206 19.27 0.11 4.06
C LEU A 206 18.36 0.36 5.30
N ASN A 207 17.89 -0.68 5.96
CA ASN A 207 16.88 -0.61 7.03
C ASN A 207 15.57 0.06 6.59
N VAL A 208 15.18 -0.13 5.32
CA VAL A 208 13.93 0.38 4.77
C VAL A 208 12.92 -0.77 4.69
N PRO A 209 11.72 -0.63 5.29
CA PRO A 209 10.68 -1.64 5.21
C PRO A 209 10.29 -1.96 3.78
N SER A 210 10.27 -3.25 3.42
CA SER A 210 9.87 -3.71 2.09
C SER A 210 8.55 -4.47 2.12
N GLY A 211 7.74 -4.29 1.07
CA GLY A 211 6.48 -5.01 0.87
C GLY A 211 6.34 -5.62 -0.50
N ILE A 212 5.42 -6.59 -0.63
CA ILE A 212 5.13 -7.27 -1.89
C ILE A 212 3.72 -7.87 -1.85
N LEU A 213 3.09 -8.05 -3.03
CA LEU A 213 1.90 -8.87 -3.21
C LEU A 213 2.28 -10.18 -3.92
N THR A 214 1.79 -11.30 -3.41
CA THR A 214 1.83 -12.59 -4.11
C THR A 214 0.56 -13.38 -3.83
N LEU A 215 0.11 -14.15 -4.81
CA LEU A 215 -1.09 -15.00 -4.72
C LEU A 215 -0.73 -16.47 -4.43
N ASP A 216 0.55 -16.78 -4.44
CA ASP A 216 1.10 -18.12 -4.26
C ASP A 216 1.75 -18.26 -2.89
N PHE A 217 1.37 -19.30 -2.16
CA PHE A 217 1.81 -19.57 -0.79
C PHE A 217 3.33 -19.76 -0.66
N ASP A 218 3.93 -20.47 -1.62
CA ASP A 218 5.38 -20.76 -1.57
C ASP A 218 6.19 -19.50 -1.87
N SER A 219 5.71 -18.66 -2.79
CA SER A 219 6.28 -17.35 -3.06
C SER A 219 6.13 -16.41 -1.85
N ALA A 220 4.97 -16.42 -1.17
CA ALA A 220 4.78 -15.66 0.07
C ALA A 220 5.83 -16.04 1.11
N LYS A 221 5.99 -17.33 1.39
CA LYS A 221 7.01 -17.83 2.32
C LYS A 221 8.43 -17.44 1.89
N ARG A 222 8.74 -17.53 0.60
CA ARG A 222 10.04 -17.13 0.06
C ARG A 222 10.37 -15.68 0.37
N TYR A 223 9.45 -14.76 0.10
CA TYR A 223 9.67 -13.33 0.31
C TYR A 223 9.66 -12.94 1.80
N ILE A 224 8.80 -13.56 2.61
CA ILE A 224 8.81 -13.40 4.06
C ILE A 224 10.15 -13.84 4.64
N ASN A 225 10.64 -15.02 4.24
CA ASN A 225 11.95 -15.54 4.68
C ASN A 225 13.13 -14.68 4.16
N ALA A 226 12.96 -13.97 3.05
CA ALA A 226 13.93 -13.01 2.56
C ALA A 226 13.94 -11.69 3.36
N GLY A 227 12.95 -11.47 4.24
CA GLY A 227 12.89 -10.35 5.17
C GLY A 227 12.00 -9.20 4.71
N THR A 228 10.94 -9.46 3.92
CA THR A 228 9.91 -8.43 3.72
C THR A 228 9.27 -8.05 5.04
N SER A 229 8.93 -6.79 5.21
CA SER A 229 8.28 -6.27 6.42
C SER A 229 6.76 -6.43 6.38
N PHE A 230 6.17 -6.40 5.18
CA PHE A 230 4.73 -6.54 4.99
C PHE A 230 4.44 -7.23 3.65
N THR A 231 3.55 -8.24 3.67
CA THR A 231 3.23 -9.04 2.48
C THR A 231 1.73 -9.19 2.34
N ALA A 232 1.21 -8.80 1.18
CA ALA A 232 -0.16 -9.14 0.79
C ALA A 232 -0.15 -10.57 0.19
N VAL A 233 -1.07 -11.41 0.68
CA VAL A 233 -1.12 -12.83 0.33
C VAL A 233 -2.38 -13.21 -0.46
N GLY A 234 -3.14 -12.23 -0.90
CA GLY A 234 -4.36 -12.46 -1.67
C GLY A 234 -5.00 -11.17 -2.18
N VAL A 235 -5.92 -11.36 -3.11
CA VAL A 235 -6.82 -10.33 -3.64
C VAL A 235 -8.25 -10.88 -3.52
N ASP A 236 -9.18 -10.12 -2.96
CA ASP A 236 -10.56 -10.53 -2.71
C ASP A 236 -11.26 -11.06 -3.96
N MET A 237 -11.10 -10.38 -5.09
CA MET A 237 -11.69 -10.79 -6.37
C MET A 237 -11.12 -12.13 -6.87
N VAL A 238 -9.82 -12.37 -6.69
CA VAL A 238 -9.18 -13.63 -7.08
C VAL A 238 -9.70 -14.78 -6.21
N LEU A 239 -9.74 -14.57 -4.88
CA LEU A 239 -10.26 -15.56 -3.94
C LEU A 239 -11.72 -15.92 -4.25
N LEU A 240 -12.57 -14.94 -4.52
CA LEU A 240 -13.97 -15.16 -4.88
C LEU A 240 -14.08 -15.93 -6.21
N ALA A 241 -13.32 -15.52 -7.24
CA ALA A 241 -13.33 -16.15 -8.54
C ALA A 241 -12.85 -17.60 -8.50
N GLU A 242 -11.78 -17.88 -7.78
CA GLU A 242 -11.24 -19.24 -7.64
C GLU A 242 -12.19 -20.14 -6.83
N SER A 243 -12.68 -19.66 -5.69
CA SER A 243 -13.60 -20.40 -4.84
C SER A 243 -14.89 -20.77 -5.57
N THR A 244 -15.47 -19.83 -6.31
CA THR A 244 -16.70 -20.08 -7.07
C THR A 244 -16.48 -21.01 -8.25
N ARG A 245 -15.37 -20.87 -8.99
CA ARG A 245 -14.99 -21.82 -10.05
C ARG A 245 -14.79 -23.23 -9.51
N ASN A 246 -14.10 -23.38 -8.39
CA ASN A 246 -13.86 -24.67 -7.75
C ASN A 246 -15.17 -25.29 -7.23
N LEU A 247 -16.05 -24.49 -6.63
CA LEU A 247 -17.40 -24.94 -6.24
C LEU A 247 -18.18 -25.45 -7.46
N ARG A 248 -18.20 -24.70 -8.57
CA ARG A 248 -18.93 -25.08 -9.78
C ARG A 248 -18.44 -26.42 -10.38
N LYS A 249 -17.10 -26.65 -10.35
CA LYS A 249 -16.51 -27.91 -10.85
C LYS A 249 -16.97 -29.16 -10.08
N GLN A 250 -17.45 -29.04 -8.85
CA GLN A 250 -17.95 -30.18 -8.06
C GLN A 250 -19.30 -30.70 -8.56
N PHE A 251 -19.98 -29.97 -9.45
CA PHE A 251 -21.29 -30.32 -10.01
C PHE A 251 -21.25 -30.58 -11.52
N THR A 252 -20.07 -30.73 -12.09
CA THR A 252 -19.82 -31.13 -13.49
C THR A 252 -19.09 -32.46 -13.53
#